data_f28386c9c64de27aafd2f3e8daceb64d
#
_entry.id   f28386c9c64de27aafd2f3e8daceb64d
#
_cell.length_a   1.000
_cell.length_b   1.000
_cell.length_c   1.000
_cell.angle_alpha   90.00
_cell.angle_beta   90.00
_cell.angle_gamma   90.00
#
_symmetry.space_group_name_H-M   'P 1'
#
loop_
_entity.id
_entity.type
_entity.pdbx_description
1 polymer ?
#
loop_
_entity_poly.entity_id
_entity_poly.type
_entity_poly.pdbx_seq_one_letter_code
_entity_poly.pdbx_strand_id
1 'polypeptide(L)'
;PKPASDEPAPLPPTVSDKPFWLVRRSLADFTEIYFYGNEIAGVCLIAGMLLSWVLNPAHTGYGGPYFTSAILAAQLMGSSLAIFLYFGCWQKYGFYNTFTASLAQGAMVLTFGTDLQVLLIGAVLNAVIVPFCAFKISGLVPKRFHPVVGGTCGMGIGIGIVGLIMKAILAVL
;
A
#
# COMPACT_ATOMS: atom_id res chain seq x y z
N PRO A 1 28.39 7.23 -3.90
CA PRO A 1 27.78 6.96 -2.62
C PRO A 1 27.54 5.47 -2.54
N LYS A 2 28.13 4.78 -1.55
CA LYS A 2 27.81 3.39 -1.25
C LYS A 2 26.31 3.33 -0.94
N PRO A 3 25.59 2.29 -1.43
CA PRO A 3 24.26 2.04 -0.95
C PRO A 3 24.33 1.85 0.57
N ALA A 4 23.44 2.49 1.27
CA ALA A 4 23.30 2.36 2.70
C ALA A 4 23.05 0.89 3.04
N SER A 5 23.78 0.44 4.06
CA SER A 5 23.66 -0.79 4.80
C SER A 5 24.09 -2.09 4.11
N ASP A 6 25.22 -2.63 4.59
CA ASP A 6 25.53 -4.06 4.63
C ASP A 6 24.61 -4.83 5.63
N GLU A 7 23.42 -4.32 5.92
CA GLU A 7 22.45 -5.09 6.69
C GLU A 7 21.95 -6.26 5.83
N PRO A 8 22.08 -7.48 6.30
CA PRO A 8 21.54 -8.63 5.59
C PRO A 8 20.05 -8.43 5.38
N ALA A 9 19.58 -8.68 4.15
CA ALA A 9 18.15 -8.63 3.86
C ALA A 9 17.38 -9.44 4.93
N PRO A 10 16.27 -8.90 5.46
CA PRO A 10 15.50 -9.62 6.46
C PRO A 10 15.15 -11.01 5.94
N LEU A 11 15.33 -12.02 6.79
CA LEU A 11 15.02 -13.40 6.45
C LEU A 11 13.55 -13.48 5.96
N PRO A 12 13.29 -14.22 4.88
CA PRO A 12 11.94 -14.38 4.39
C PRO A 12 11.04 -14.99 5.48
N PRO A 13 9.77 -14.56 5.59
CA PRO A 13 8.87 -15.06 6.61
C PRO A 13 8.64 -16.56 6.47
N THR A 14 8.61 -17.28 7.60
CA THR A 14 8.23 -18.68 7.62
C THR A 14 6.70 -18.85 7.60
N VAL A 15 6.22 -20.02 7.20
CA VAL A 15 4.77 -20.28 7.18
C VAL A 15 4.17 -20.26 8.59
N SER A 16 4.91 -20.71 9.60
CA SER A 16 4.48 -20.68 11.01
C SER A 16 4.27 -19.28 11.55
N ASP A 17 5.06 -18.32 11.10
CA ASP A 17 5.02 -16.94 11.59
C ASP A 17 4.03 -16.07 10.79
N LYS A 18 3.37 -16.64 9.77
CA LYS A 18 2.55 -15.92 8.81
C LYS A 18 1.53 -14.95 9.44
N PRO A 19 0.71 -15.31 10.45
CA PRO A 19 -0.28 -14.40 10.99
C PRO A 19 0.34 -13.17 11.64
N PHE A 20 1.37 -13.36 12.46
CA PHE A 20 2.07 -12.28 13.14
C PHE A 20 2.86 -11.42 12.15
N TRP A 21 3.52 -12.07 11.19
CA TRP A 21 4.24 -11.38 10.12
C TRP A 21 3.30 -10.54 9.24
N LEU A 22 2.10 -11.02 8.91
CA LEU A 22 1.11 -10.25 8.16
C LEU A 22 0.75 -8.93 8.86
N VAL A 23 0.50 -8.97 10.17
CA VAL A 23 0.17 -7.76 10.94
C VAL A 23 1.35 -6.79 10.94
N ARG A 24 2.55 -7.25 11.26
CA ARG A 24 3.76 -6.42 11.25
C ARG A 24 4.01 -5.80 9.88
N ARG A 25 3.88 -6.60 8.82
CA ARG A 25 4.11 -6.12 7.45
C ARG A 25 3.05 -5.11 7.02
N SER A 26 1.77 -5.33 7.33
CA SER A 26 0.70 -4.36 7.03
C SER A 26 0.96 -3.01 7.69
N LEU A 27 1.46 -3.00 8.92
CA LEU A 27 1.87 -1.76 9.59
C LEU A 27 3.09 -1.12 8.92
N ALA A 28 4.07 -1.92 8.52
CA ALA A 28 5.26 -1.43 7.84
C ALA A 28 4.95 -0.81 6.46
N ASP A 29 3.95 -1.30 5.76
CA ASP A 29 3.54 -0.78 4.45
C ASP A 29 3.12 0.71 4.50
N PHE A 30 2.68 1.22 5.64
CA PHE A 30 2.37 2.65 5.81
C PHE A 30 3.59 3.57 5.64
N THR A 31 4.77 3.08 5.93
CA THR A 31 6.02 3.85 5.84
C THR A 31 6.95 3.37 4.74
N GLU A 32 6.60 2.32 4.01
CA GLU A 32 7.43 1.77 2.94
C GLU A 32 7.75 2.78 1.84
N ILE A 33 6.81 3.66 1.52
CA ILE A 33 6.99 4.71 0.50
C ILE A 33 8.15 5.66 0.85
N TYR A 34 8.46 5.80 2.14
CA TYR A 34 9.59 6.60 2.63
C TYR A 34 10.88 5.78 2.74
N PHE A 35 10.87 4.53 2.24
CA PHE A 35 11.99 3.59 2.36
C PHE A 35 12.35 3.17 3.79
N TYR A 36 11.41 3.36 4.72
CA TYR A 36 11.54 2.99 6.14
C TYR A 36 10.46 1.98 6.56
N GLY A 37 10.14 1.02 5.71
CA GLY A 37 9.10 0.01 5.90
C GLY A 37 9.27 -0.82 7.17
N ASN A 38 8.90 -0.23 8.30
CA ASN A 38 9.02 -0.85 9.61
C ASN A 38 7.75 -0.61 10.42
N GLU A 39 7.33 -1.62 11.16
CA GLU A 39 6.07 -1.62 11.90
C GLU A 39 5.99 -0.52 12.96
N ILE A 40 7.11 -0.17 13.60
CA ILE A 40 7.14 0.89 14.64
C ILE A 40 6.89 2.24 13.98
N ALA A 41 7.57 2.53 12.89
CA ALA A 41 7.33 3.75 12.12
C ALA A 41 5.89 3.83 11.61
N GLY A 42 5.32 2.72 11.15
CA GLY A 42 3.92 2.64 10.73
C GLY A 42 2.95 2.94 11.86
N VAL A 43 3.16 2.37 13.04
CA VAL A 43 2.35 2.69 14.24
C VAL A 43 2.47 4.16 14.61
N CYS A 44 3.68 4.73 14.60
CA CYS A 44 3.90 6.15 14.91
C CYS A 44 3.18 7.05 13.89
N LEU A 45 3.22 6.70 12.60
CA LEU A 45 2.49 7.43 11.57
C LEU A 45 0.98 7.43 11.83
N ILE A 46 0.41 6.26 12.06
CA ILE A 46 -1.03 6.10 12.34
C ILE A 46 -1.40 6.87 13.60
N ALA A 47 -0.64 6.71 14.69
CA ALA A 47 -0.87 7.44 15.93
C ALA A 47 -0.81 8.96 15.75
N GLY A 48 0.18 9.45 14.99
CA GLY A 48 0.31 10.87 14.66
C GLY A 48 -0.88 11.40 13.85
N MET A 49 -1.37 10.63 12.89
CA MET A 49 -2.55 10.98 12.10
C MET A 49 -3.83 11.02 12.96
N LEU A 50 -4.04 10.03 13.81
CA LEU A 50 -5.18 10.00 14.73
C LEU A 50 -5.12 11.15 15.73
N LEU A 51 -3.94 11.43 16.28
CA LEU A 51 -3.76 12.59 17.19
C LEU A 51 -4.05 13.90 16.47
N SER A 52 -3.54 14.09 15.27
CA SER A 52 -3.81 15.28 14.45
C SER A 52 -5.32 15.46 14.20
N TRP A 53 -6.02 14.37 13.88
CA TRP A 53 -7.46 14.38 13.68
C TRP A 53 -8.25 14.72 14.95
N VAL A 54 -7.84 14.18 16.10
CA VAL A 54 -8.47 14.48 17.42
C VAL A 54 -8.26 15.94 17.81
N LEU A 55 -7.05 16.47 17.61
CA LEU A 55 -6.71 17.85 17.97
C LEU A 55 -7.35 18.89 17.05
N ASN A 56 -7.47 18.58 15.77
CA ASN A 56 -8.07 19.44 14.78
C ASN A 56 -8.78 18.62 13.69
N PRO A 57 -10.07 18.28 13.88
CA PRO A 57 -10.84 17.51 12.90
C PRO A 57 -10.93 18.17 11.51
N ALA A 58 -10.72 19.47 11.42
CA ALA A 58 -10.69 20.19 10.15
C ALA A 58 -9.32 20.09 9.43
N HIS A 59 -8.32 19.46 10.05
CA HIS A 59 -7.03 19.28 9.44
C HIS A 59 -7.12 18.38 8.20
N THR A 60 -6.65 18.89 7.07
CA THR A 60 -6.81 18.24 5.76
C THR A 60 -5.73 17.22 5.44
N GLY A 61 -4.87 16.89 6.41
CA GLY A 61 -3.64 16.10 6.20
C GLY A 61 -3.86 14.71 5.65
N TYR A 62 -4.93 14.16 5.42
CA TYR A 62 -5.20 12.88 4.79
C TYR A 62 -6.62 12.83 4.21
N GLY A 63 -6.91 13.78 3.34
CA GLY A 63 -8.17 13.83 2.63
C GLY A 63 -9.30 14.55 3.36
N GLY A 64 -9.00 15.23 4.49
CA GLY A 64 -9.97 16.03 5.24
C GLY A 64 -10.66 15.28 6.39
N PRO A 65 -11.50 15.97 7.16
CA PRO A 65 -11.95 15.53 8.47
C PRO A 65 -12.79 14.24 8.45
N TYR A 66 -13.52 13.99 7.38
CA TYR A 66 -14.43 12.84 7.29
C TYR A 66 -13.80 11.61 6.65
N PHE A 67 -12.64 11.76 6.01
CA PHE A 67 -12.00 10.71 5.26
C PHE A 67 -10.89 9.98 6.04
N THR A 68 -10.35 10.56 7.09
CA THR A 68 -9.16 10.01 7.78
C THR A 68 -9.35 8.57 8.24
N SER A 69 -10.45 8.27 8.93
CA SER A 69 -10.71 6.91 9.40
C SER A 69 -10.97 5.93 8.25
N ALA A 70 -11.71 6.37 7.23
CA ALA A 70 -11.99 5.55 6.05
C ALA A 70 -10.72 5.27 5.24
N ILE A 71 -9.85 6.27 5.07
CA ILE A 71 -8.55 6.10 4.38
C ILE A 71 -7.65 5.14 5.15
N LEU A 72 -7.53 5.29 6.47
CA LEU A 72 -6.73 4.36 7.29
C LEU A 72 -7.24 2.93 7.20
N ALA A 73 -8.56 2.74 7.32
CA ALA A 73 -9.17 1.42 7.16
C ALA A 73 -8.93 0.85 5.76
N ALA A 74 -9.15 1.66 4.72
CA ALA A 74 -8.94 1.29 3.33
C ALA A 74 -7.49 0.88 3.06
N GLN A 75 -6.53 1.65 3.56
CA GLN A 75 -5.11 1.35 3.41
C GLN A 75 -4.71 0.06 4.11
N LEU A 76 -5.20 -0.17 5.33
CA LEU A 76 -4.99 -1.44 6.04
C LEU A 76 -5.59 -2.62 5.27
N MET A 77 -6.80 -2.48 4.74
CA MET A 77 -7.44 -3.53 3.93
C MET A 77 -6.64 -3.82 2.66
N GLY A 78 -6.27 -2.80 1.90
CA GLY A 78 -5.49 -2.95 0.67
C GLY A 78 -4.13 -3.61 0.92
N SER A 79 -3.39 -3.14 1.92
CA SER A 79 -2.10 -3.71 2.31
C SER A 79 -2.24 -5.14 2.78
N SER A 80 -3.09 -5.42 3.76
CA SER A 80 -3.25 -6.75 4.36
C SER A 80 -3.64 -7.79 3.29
N LEU A 81 -4.57 -7.44 2.41
CA LEU A 81 -4.99 -8.31 1.33
C LEU A 81 -3.86 -8.55 0.32
N ALA A 82 -3.14 -7.52 -0.08
CA ALA A 82 -2.01 -7.64 -0.99
C ALA A 82 -0.90 -8.52 -0.40
N ILE A 83 -0.54 -8.30 0.87
CA ILE A 83 0.47 -9.10 1.57
C ILE A 83 0.04 -10.56 1.65
N PHE A 84 -1.24 -10.83 1.95
CA PHE A 84 -1.79 -12.18 1.98
C PHE A 84 -1.70 -12.86 0.61
N LEU A 85 -2.12 -12.18 -0.46
CA LEU A 85 -2.10 -12.70 -1.82
C LEU A 85 -0.68 -12.96 -2.33
N TYR A 86 0.25 -12.05 -2.04
CA TYR A 86 1.63 -12.13 -2.53
C TYR A 86 2.63 -12.68 -1.51
N PHE A 87 2.15 -13.38 -0.47
CA PHE A 87 3.02 -13.96 0.55
C PHE A 87 4.12 -14.86 -0.04
N GLY A 88 3.76 -15.70 -1.03
CA GLY A 88 4.76 -16.53 -1.72
C GLY A 88 5.80 -15.72 -2.51
N CYS A 89 5.43 -14.54 -3.00
CA CYS A 89 6.38 -13.63 -3.66
C CYS A 89 7.35 -13.02 -2.63
N TRP A 90 6.86 -12.65 -1.44
CA TRP A 90 7.71 -12.21 -0.35
C TRP A 90 8.72 -13.27 0.07
N GLN A 91 8.28 -14.53 0.18
CA GLN A 91 9.19 -15.65 0.49
C GLN A 91 10.24 -15.87 -0.60
N LYS A 92 9.86 -15.70 -1.87
CA LYS A 92 10.74 -15.96 -3.01
C LYS A 92 11.75 -14.84 -3.27
N TYR A 93 11.32 -13.59 -3.14
CA TYR A 93 12.10 -12.41 -3.56
C TYR A 93 12.65 -11.59 -2.40
N GLY A 94 12.23 -11.87 -1.16
CA GLY A 94 12.58 -11.08 0.03
C GLY A 94 11.88 -9.71 0.10
N PHE A 95 11.35 -9.22 -1.01
CA PHE A 95 10.60 -7.98 -1.13
C PHE A 95 9.53 -8.08 -2.22
N TYR A 96 8.36 -7.46 -1.98
CA TYR A 96 7.33 -7.28 -3.00
C TYR A 96 6.55 -5.98 -2.73
N ASN A 97 6.13 -5.29 -3.78
CA ASN A 97 5.57 -3.92 -3.70
C ASN A 97 4.14 -3.86 -3.15
N THR A 98 3.82 -4.56 -2.06
CA THR A 98 2.47 -4.64 -1.47
C THR A 98 1.96 -3.30 -0.95
N PHE A 99 2.84 -2.43 -0.48
CA PHE A 99 2.51 -1.07 -0.04
C PHE A 99 1.80 -0.25 -1.14
N THR A 100 2.01 -0.57 -2.41
CA THR A 100 1.34 0.14 -3.52
C THR A 100 -0.17 -0.07 -3.51
N ALA A 101 -0.66 -1.22 -3.01
CA ALA A 101 -2.09 -1.46 -2.84
C ALA A 101 -2.70 -0.59 -1.73
N SER A 102 -1.94 -0.36 -0.64
CA SER A 102 -2.34 0.56 0.43
C SER A 102 -2.57 1.97 -0.11
N LEU A 103 -1.58 2.51 -0.81
CA LEU A 103 -1.66 3.85 -1.39
C LEU A 103 -2.77 3.97 -2.42
N ALA A 104 -2.88 2.98 -3.30
CA ALA A 104 -3.92 2.95 -4.33
C ALA A 104 -5.33 2.91 -3.71
N GLN A 105 -5.52 2.17 -2.64
CA GLN A 105 -6.80 2.09 -1.96
C GLN A 105 -7.16 3.42 -1.28
N GLY A 106 -6.21 4.12 -0.69
CA GLY A 106 -6.40 5.49 -0.22
C GLY A 106 -6.84 6.43 -1.34
N ALA A 107 -6.21 6.34 -2.52
CA ALA A 107 -6.59 7.13 -3.70
C ALA A 107 -8.01 6.81 -4.20
N MET A 108 -8.46 5.55 -4.13
CA MET A 108 -9.84 5.18 -4.48
C MET A 108 -10.86 5.84 -3.55
N VAL A 109 -10.60 5.84 -2.24
CA VAL A 109 -11.47 6.52 -1.27
C VAL A 109 -11.54 8.03 -1.54
N LEU A 110 -10.42 8.66 -1.83
CA LEU A 110 -10.39 10.09 -2.16
C LEU A 110 -11.13 10.43 -3.47
N THR A 111 -11.16 9.48 -4.41
CA THR A 111 -11.76 9.70 -5.73
C THR A 111 -13.25 9.35 -5.77
N PHE A 112 -13.64 8.25 -5.14
CA PHE A 112 -14.98 7.66 -5.26
C PHE A 112 -15.80 7.72 -3.97
N GLY A 113 -15.21 8.19 -2.86
CA GLY A 113 -15.91 8.31 -1.57
C GLY A 113 -15.64 7.14 -0.63
N THR A 114 -16.37 7.14 0.50
CA THR A 114 -16.16 6.24 1.64
C THR A 114 -17.15 5.08 1.70
N ASP A 115 -17.94 4.87 0.66
CA ASP A 115 -18.95 3.83 0.61
C ASP A 115 -18.33 2.44 0.73
N LEU A 116 -19.06 1.53 1.36
CA LEU A 116 -18.60 0.16 1.60
C LEU A 116 -18.20 -0.55 0.30
N GLN A 117 -18.90 -0.27 -0.79
CA GLN A 117 -18.57 -0.80 -2.13
C GLN A 117 -17.19 -0.35 -2.59
N VAL A 118 -16.86 0.94 -2.40
CA VAL A 118 -15.55 1.49 -2.73
C VAL A 118 -14.46 0.84 -1.86
N LEU A 119 -14.74 0.66 -0.58
CA LEU A 119 -13.79 0.03 0.35
C LEU A 119 -13.51 -1.43 -0.03
N LEU A 120 -14.54 -2.23 -0.23
CA LEU A 120 -14.40 -3.68 -0.47
C LEU A 120 -13.90 -3.99 -1.89
N ILE A 121 -14.58 -3.48 -2.91
CA ILE A 121 -14.23 -3.75 -4.30
C ILE A 121 -12.87 -3.15 -4.63
N GLY A 122 -12.65 -1.90 -4.18
CA GLY A 122 -11.38 -1.22 -4.36
C GLY A 122 -10.23 -1.97 -3.69
N ALA A 123 -10.40 -2.49 -2.46
CA ALA A 123 -9.35 -3.25 -1.77
C ALA A 123 -8.95 -4.51 -2.56
N VAL A 124 -9.92 -5.25 -3.09
CA VAL A 124 -9.64 -6.45 -3.90
C VAL A 124 -8.91 -6.08 -5.18
N LEU A 125 -9.42 -5.12 -5.94
CA LEU A 125 -8.82 -4.70 -7.21
C LEU A 125 -7.43 -4.14 -7.03
N ASN A 126 -7.23 -3.26 -6.05
CA ASN A 126 -5.92 -2.68 -5.76
C ASN A 126 -4.93 -3.74 -5.28
N ALA A 127 -5.35 -4.65 -4.40
CA ALA A 127 -4.47 -5.72 -3.93
C ALA A 127 -4.00 -6.64 -5.04
N VAL A 128 -4.85 -6.94 -6.03
CA VAL A 128 -4.51 -7.84 -7.14
C VAL A 128 -3.69 -7.11 -8.21
N ILE A 129 -4.11 -5.92 -8.62
CA ILE A 129 -3.58 -5.28 -9.84
C ILE A 129 -2.34 -4.44 -9.54
N VAL A 130 -2.36 -3.62 -8.50
CA VAL A 130 -1.35 -2.56 -8.36
C VAL A 130 0.03 -3.10 -8.00
N PRO A 131 0.21 -4.02 -7.03
CA PRO A 131 1.52 -4.62 -6.75
C PRO A 131 2.09 -5.39 -7.95
N PHE A 132 1.22 -6.06 -8.70
CA PHE A 132 1.62 -6.77 -9.91
C PHE A 132 2.16 -5.80 -10.98
N CYS A 133 1.45 -4.71 -11.26
CA CYS A 133 1.91 -3.67 -12.19
C CYS A 133 3.22 -3.05 -11.73
N ALA A 134 3.32 -2.70 -10.46
CA ALA A 134 4.53 -2.12 -9.88
C ALA A 134 5.73 -3.06 -10.03
N PHE A 135 5.56 -4.34 -9.72
CA PHE A 135 6.62 -5.34 -9.85
C PHE A 135 7.03 -5.57 -11.31
N LYS A 136 6.07 -5.75 -12.22
CA LYS A 136 6.36 -6.00 -13.63
C LYS A 136 7.05 -4.82 -14.30
N ILE A 137 6.58 -3.61 -14.08
CA ILE A 137 7.13 -2.41 -14.69
C ILE A 137 8.51 -2.09 -14.11
N SER A 138 8.75 -2.35 -12.82
CA SER A 138 10.11 -2.25 -12.24
C SER A 138 11.12 -3.11 -12.98
N GLY A 139 10.72 -4.29 -13.45
CA GLY A 139 11.58 -5.19 -14.22
C GLY A 139 11.88 -4.73 -15.66
N LEU A 140 11.08 -3.79 -16.19
CA LEU A 140 11.27 -3.24 -17.55
C LEU A 140 12.18 -2.01 -17.59
N VAL A 141 12.40 -1.38 -16.44
CA VAL A 141 13.20 -0.16 -16.37
C VAL A 141 14.67 -0.48 -16.52
N PRO A 142 15.41 0.24 -17.39
CA PRO A 142 16.84 0.02 -17.56
C PRO A 142 17.61 0.16 -16.24
N LYS A 143 18.62 -0.70 -16.03
CA LYS A 143 19.44 -0.76 -14.79
C LYS A 143 20.13 0.56 -14.41
N ARG A 144 20.24 1.52 -15.33
CA ARG A 144 20.78 2.86 -15.06
C ARG A 144 19.87 3.73 -14.17
N PHE A 145 18.58 3.41 -14.09
CA PHE A 145 17.63 4.10 -13.23
C PHE A 145 17.47 3.36 -11.91
N HIS A 146 17.16 4.11 -10.88
CA HIS A 146 16.84 3.51 -9.59
C HIS A 146 15.53 2.68 -9.70
N PRO A 147 15.47 1.47 -9.10
CA PRO A 147 14.29 0.59 -9.19
C PRO A 147 12.97 1.25 -8.78
N VAL A 148 13.02 2.25 -7.90
CA VAL A 148 11.85 3.01 -7.48
C VAL A 148 11.11 3.66 -8.65
N VAL A 149 11.83 4.08 -9.70
CA VAL A 149 11.20 4.71 -10.88
C VAL A 149 10.18 3.76 -11.50
N GLY A 150 10.57 2.51 -11.72
CA GLY A 150 9.67 1.50 -12.28
C GLY A 150 8.50 1.16 -11.35
N GLY A 151 8.78 1.04 -10.04
CA GLY A 151 7.75 0.80 -9.03
C GLY A 151 6.70 1.91 -9.00
N THR A 152 7.14 3.15 -9.01
CA THR A 152 6.24 4.32 -9.00
C THR A 152 5.43 4.43 -10.30
N CYS A 153 6.07 4.26 -11.46
CA CYS A 153 5.36 4.23 -12.74
C CYS A 153 4.33 3.11 -12.78
N GLY A 154 4.70 1.91 -12.34
CA GLY A 154 3.82 0.76 -12.31
C GLY A 154 2.65 0.94 -11.34
N MET A 155 2.89 1.54 -10.20
CA MET A 155 1.84 1.93 -9.26
C MET A 155 0.85 2.91 -9.91
N GLY A 156 1.34 3.98 -10.55
CA GLY A 156 0.50 4.96 -11.24
C GLY A 156 -0.38 4.33 -12.32
N ILE A 157 0.20 3.45 -13.14
CA ILE A 157 -0.54 2.70 -14.17
C ILE A 157 -1.59 1.80 -13.52
N GLY A 158 -1.23 1.06 -12.46
CA GLY A 158 -2.14 0.19 -11.73
C GLY A 158 -3.32 0.96 -11.13
N ILE A 159 -3.06 2.11 -10.50
CA ILE A 159 -4.11 3.01 -9.96
C ILE A 159 -5.05 3.47 -11.08
N GLY A 160 -4.51 3.86 -12.23
CA GLY A 160 -5.30 4.27 -13.39
C GLY A 160 -6.22 3.15 -13.88
N ILE A 161 -5.70 1.93 -14.01
CA ILE A 161 -6.48 0.76 -14.41
C ILE A 161 -7.61 0.49 -13.41
N VAL A 162 -7.29 0.43 -12.11
CA VAL A 162 -8.30 0.20 -11.07
C VAL A 162 -9.34 1.31 -11.05
N GLY A 163 -8.94 2.58 -11.21
CA GLY A 163 -9.85 3.72 -11.27
C GLY A 163 -10.85 3.61 -12.42
N LEU A 164 -10.41 3.19 -13.61
CA LEU A 164 -11.29 2.94 -14.74
C LEU A 164 -12.28 1.80 -14.48
N ILE A 165 -11.80 0.70 -13.90
CA ILE A 165 -12.64 -0.44 -13.53
C ILE A 165 -13.67 -0.04 -12.47
N MET A 166 -13.23 0.66 -11.41
CA MET A 166 -14.12 1.15 -10.36
C MET A 166 -15.20 2.08 -10.91
N LYS A 167 -14.82 3.00 -11.78
CA LYS A 167 -15.78 3.89 -12.42
C LYS A 167 -16.83 3.11 -13.22
N ALA A 168 -16.43 2.08 -13.95
CA ALA A 168 -17.35 1.24 -14.72
C ALA A 168 -18.29 0.42 -13.79
N ILE A 169 -17.77 -0.14 -12.72
CA ILE A 169 -18.56 -0.92 -11.76
C ILE A 169 -19.58 -0.03 -11.04
N LEU A 170 -19.12 1.12 -10.51
CA LEU A 170 -19.98 2.04 -9.77
C LEU A 170 -21.05 2.73 -10.64
N ALA A 171 -20.87 2.76 -11.97
CA ALA A 171 -21.88 3.27 -12.90
C ALA A 171 -23.04 2.28 -13.11
N VAL A 172 -22.88 1.01 -12.72
CA VAL A 172 -23.88 -0.06 -12.90
C VAL A 172 -24.57 -0.42 -11.59
N LEU A 173 -23.92 -0.15 -10.45
CA LEU A 173 -24.47 -0.39 -9.11
C LEU A 173 -25.36 0.77 -8.67
#